data_903f03271cb5ab3fd683ccfd60e9d5e3
#
_entry.id   903f03271cb5ab3fd683ccfd60e9d5e3
#
_cell.length_a   1.000
_cell.length_b   1.000
_cell.length_c   1.000
_cell.angle_alpha   90.00
_cell.angle_beta   90.00
_cell.angle_gamma   90.00
#
_symmetry.space_group_name_H-M   'P 1'
#
loop_
_entity.id
_entity.type
_entity.pdbx_description
1 polymer ?
#
loop_
_entity_poly.entity_id
_entity_poly.type
_entity_poly.pdbx_seq_one_letter_code
_entity_poly.pdbx_strand_id
1 'polypeptide(L)'
;MAIKINIIEKTLHFKKPARTSRGSYDEHRMLLLTMTDDDGRFGMGECAPLPDLSCDSHAYDKIGEVARLIEQAVGSDNYVDVLRPYPALLFALESAMYDISHSPTLYDTPFARGEAGIPTNGLVWMSSYDEMLTQVKEKLKAGFRCIKLKIGAIEWEEEIRLISHIRS
;
A
#
# COMPACT_ATOMS: atom_id res chain seq x y z
N MET A 1 6.12 30.44 -4.42
CA MET A 1 5.66 29.37 -5.31
C MET A 1 4.36 28.85 -4.73
N ALA A 2 3.23 29.14 -5.37
CA ALA A 2 1.95 28.64 -4.88
C ALA A 2 1.79 27.16 -5.27
N ILE A 3 1.35 26.35 -4.33
CA ILE A 3 1.05 24.93 -4.56
C ILE A 3 -0.45 24.76 -4.42
N LYS A 4 -1.10 24.31 -5.48
CA LYS A 4 -2.50 23.91 -5.46
C LYS A 4 -2.59 22.44 -5.08
N ILE A 5 -3.37 22.15 -4.04
CA ILE A 5 -3.62 20.78 -3.57
C ILE A 5 -5.05 20.39 -3.84
N ASN A 6 -5.25 19.15 -4.28
CA ASN A 6 -6.57 18.56 -4.43
C ASN A 6 -6.59 17.14 -3.83
N ILE A 7 -7.71 16.77 -3.23
CA ILE A 7 -7.92 15.45 -2.60
C ILE A 7 -9.06 14.76 -3.34
N ILE A 8 -8.77 13.55 -3.83
CA ILE A 8 -9.71 12.73 -4.58
C ILE A 8 -9.95 11.44 -3.81
N GLU A 9 -11.18 11.20 -3.39
CA GLU A 9 -11.57 9.93 -2.79
C GLU A 9 -11.76 8.87 -3.86
N LYS A 10 -11.23 7.66 -3.61
CA LYS A 10 -11.38 6.48 -4.44
C LYS A 10 -11.73 5.27 -3.58
N THR A 11 -12.65 4.46 -4.07
CA THR A 11 -12.92 3.12 -3.53
C THR A 11 -12.56 2.09 -4.58
N LEU A 12 -11.65 1.19 -4.23
CA LEU A 12 -11.24 0.08 -5.06
C LEU A 12 -11.96 -1.17 -4.60
N HIS A 13 -12.59 -1.90 -5.53
CA HIS A 13 -13.26 -3.16 -5.25
C HIS A 13 -12.33 -4.33 -5.58
N PHE A 14 -12.13 -5.26 -4.65
CA PHE A 14 -11.34 -6.45 -4.90
C PHE A 14 -12.07 -7.39 -5.88
N LYS A 15 -11.35 -7.98 -6.81
CA LYS A 15 -11.90 -9.03 -7.71
C LYS A 15 -12.34 -10.28 -6.96
N LYS A 16 -11.72 -10.55 -5.82
CA LYS A 16 -12.08 -11.56 -4.82
C LYS A 16 -11.83 -10.94 -3.46
N PRO A 17 -12.63 -11.26 -2.43
CA PRO A 17 -12.43 -10.75 -1.09
C PRO A 17 -11.00 -10.95 -0.61
N ALA A 18 -10.36 -9.89 -0.11
CA ALA A 18 -9.04 -9.96 0.48
C ALA A 18 -9.16 -10.48 1.92
N ARG A 19 -8.80 -11.73 2.15
CA ARG A 19 -8.85 -12.36 3.47
C ARG A 19 -7.56 -12.10 4.24
N THR A 20 -7.71 -11.83 5.53
CA THR A 20 -6.63 -11.68 6.49
C THR A 20 -7.00 -12.42 7.78
N SER A 21 -6.07 -12.54 8.73
CA SER A 21 -6.36 -13.08 10.06
C SER A 21 -7.36 -12.22 10.87
N ARG A 22 -7.67 -11.01 10.43
CA ARG A 22 -8.59 -10.08 11.10
C ARG A 22 -9.96 -9.98 10.45
N GLY A 23 -10.10 -10.43 9.20
CA GLY A 23 -11.37 -10.36 8.48
C GLY A 23 -11.22 -10.47 6.97
N SER A 24 -12.32 -10.23 6.29
CA SER A 24 -12.42 -10.24 4.83
C SER A 24 -12.87 -8.86 4.36
N TYR A 25 -12.21 -8.35 3.34
CA TYR A 25 -12.46 -7.02 2.78
C TYR A 25 -12.85 -7.14 1.32
N ASP A 26 -13.96 -6.53 0.94
CA ASP A 26 -14.45 -6.49 -0.44
C ASP A 26 -13.99 -5.22 -1.17
N GLU A 27 -13.61 -4.19 -0.39
CA GLU A 27 -13.16 -2.91 -0.93
C GLU A 27 -12.03 -2.31 -0.10
N HIS A 28 -11.33 -1.35 -0.72
CA HIS A 28 -10.32 -0.53 -0.07
C HIS A 28 -10.54 0.94 -0.46
N ARG A 29 -10.90 1.75 0.51
CA ARG A 29 -11.02 3.20 0.37
C ARG A 29 -9.65 3.86 0.50
N MET A 30 -9.38 4.84 -0.35
CA MET A 30 -8.14 5.59 -0.34
C MET A 30 -8.39 7.05 -0.74
N LEU A 31 -7.49 7.94 -0.35
CA LEU A 31 -7.45 9.32 -0.80
C LEU A 31 -6.20 9.54 -1.67
N LEU A 32 -6.38 10.09 -2.86
CA LEU A 32 -5.29 10.57 -3.70
C LEU A 32 -5.09 12.06 -3.42
N LEU A 33 -3.90 12.41 -2.95
CA LEU A 33 -3.44 13.76 -2.79
C LEU A 33 -2.68 14.16 -4.05
N THR A 34 -3.14 15.22 -4.74
CA THR A 34 -2.45 15.75 -5.90
C THR A 34 -1.97 17.16 -5.63
N MET A 35 -0.75 17.47 -6.08
CA MET A 35 -0.11 18.77 -5.96
C MET A 35 0.23 19.29 -7.35
N THR A 36 0.00 20.57 -7.59
CA THR A 36 0.38 21.24 -8.83
C THR A 36 0.97 22.59 -8.48
N ASP A 37 2.13 22.93 -9.02
CA ASP A 37 2.77 24.23 -8.83
C ASP A 37 2.44 25.23 -9.95
N ASP A 38 2.97 26.45 -9.82
CA ASP A 38 2.77 27.55 -10.77
C ASP A 38 3.35 27.25 -12.16
N ASP A 39 4.34 26.36 -12.26
CA ASP A 39 4.95 25.91 -13.52
C ASP A 39 4.18 24.75 -14.17
N GLY A 40 3.11 24.28 -13.55
CA GLY A 40 2.29 23.15 -14.01
C GLY A 40 2.92 21.78 -13.73
N ARG A 41 3.99 21.71 -12.92
CA ARG A 41 4.51 20.41 -12.47
C ARG A 41 3.48 19.75 -11.55
N PHE A 42 3.37 18.44 -11.66
CA PHE A 42 2.38 17.64 -10.97
C PHE A 42 3.05 16.57 -10.10
N GLY A 43 2.50 16.37 -8.92
CA GLY A 43 2.90 15.29 -8.02
C GLY A 43 1.69 14.64 -7.35
N MET A 44 1.79 13.36 -7.06
CA MET A 44 0.71 12.57 -6.46
C MET A 44 1.21 11.69 -5.31
N GLY A 45 0.39 11.59 -4.26
CA GLY A 45 0.58 10.66 -3.15
C GLY A 45 -0.70 9.96 -2.76
N GLU A 46 -0.58 8.78 -2.19
CA GLU A 46 -1.69 7.93 -1.78
C GLU A 46 -1.79 7.83 -0.26
N CYS A 47 -2.95 8.16 0.30
CA CYS A 47 -3.32 7.91 1.69
C CYS A 47 -4.33 6.75 1.71
N ALA A 48 -3.86 5.54 2.08
CA ALA A 48 -4.64 4.32 2.01
C ALA A 48 -4.57 3.52 3.32
N PRO A 49 -5.07 4.05 4.43
CA PRO A 49 -5.09 3.35 5.72
C PRO A 49 -6.02 2.14 5.68
N LEU A 50 -5.61 1.07 6.32
CA LEU A 50 -6.46 -0.11 6.52
C LEU A 50 -7.37 0.09 7.73
N PRO A 51 -8.70 -0.12 7.64
CA PRO A 51 -9.67 0.21 8.69
C PRO A 51 -9.34 -0.38 10.06
N ASP A 52 -8.87 -1.62 10.12
CA ASP A 52 -8.64 -2.35 11.37
C ASP A 52 -7.18 -2.44 11.79
N LEU A 53 -6.27 -1.81 11.03
CA LEU A 53 -4.82 -1.93 11.21
C LEU A 53 -4.13 -0.60 11.40
N SER A 54 -4.51 0.42 10.62
CA SER A 54 -3.88 1.73 10.69
C SER A 54 -4.41 2.50 11.89
N CYS A 55 -3.53 3.07 12.69
CA CYS A 55 -3.88 3.81 13.90
C CYS A 55 -4.72 5.08 13.61
N ASP A 56 -4.65 5.58 12.40
CA ASP A 56 -5.28 6.82 11.93
C ASP A 56 -6.47 6.57 10.96
N SER A 57 -6.92 5.32 10.80
CA SER A 57 -7.93 4.95 9.81
C SER A 57 -9.25 5.74 9.93
N HIS A 58 -9.67 6.11 11.14
CA HIS A 58 -10.91 6.87 11.37
C HIS A 58 -10.76 8.38 11.12
N ALA A 59 -9.54 8.88 10.95
CA ALA A 59 -9.29 10.31 10.75
C ALA A 59 -9.73 10.82 9.37
N TYR A 60 -10.00 9.92 8.42
CA TYR A 60 -10.24 10.25 7.01
C TYR A 60 -11.70 10.19 6.58
N ASP A 61 -12.61 10.05 7.52
CA ASP A 61 -14.06 9.99 7.23
C ASP A 61 -14.63 11.33 6.77
N LYS A 62 -13.94 12.43 7.09
CA LYS A 62 -14.37 13.79 6.77
C LYS A 62 -13.32 14.49 5.92
N ILE A 63 -13.50 14.47 4.59
CA ILE A 63 -12.57 15.09 3.63
C ILE A 63 -12.28 16.57 3.95
N GLY A 64 -13.25 17.33 4.45
CA GLY A 64 -13.01 18.72 4.83
C GLY A 64 -12.06 18.90 6.02
N GLU A 65 -11.97 17.92 6.92
CA GLU A 65 -10.97 17.91 8.01
C GLU A 65 -9.59 17.52 7.47
N VAL A 66 -9.53 16.56 6.56
CA VAL A 66 -8.28 16.17 5.87
C VAL A 66 -7.72 17.35 5.09
N ALA A 67 -8.55 18.08 4.35
CA ALA A 67 -8.11 19.28 3.60
C ALA A 67 -7.50 20.33 4.54
N ARG A 68 -8.14 20.61 5.68
CA ARG A 68 -7.60 21.55 6.68
C ARG A 68 -6.27 21.10 7.28
N LEU A 69 -6.10 19.82 7.57
CA LEU A 69 -4.84 19.25 8.07
C LEU A 69 -3.72 19.42 7.04
N ILE A 70 -4.00 19.16 5.77
CA ILE A 70 -3.03 19.36 4.69
C ILE A 70 -2.68 20.82 4.51
N GLU A 71 -3.66 21.73 4.49
CA GLU A 71 -3.41 23.18 4.40
C GLU A 71 -2.54 23.66 5.56
N GLN A 72 -2.84 23.22 6.78
CA GLN A 72 -2.05 23.54 7.96
C GLN A 72 -0.62 22.99 7.87
N ALA A 73 -0.45 21.75 7.40
CA ALA A 73 0.85 21.12 7.24
C ALA A 73 1.71 21.84 6.20
N VAL A 74 1.16 22.13 5.03
CA VAL A 74 1.87 22.83 3.95
C VAL A 74 2.23 24.27 4.31
N GLY A 75 1.43 24.94 5.14
CA GLY A 75 1.71 26.26 5.69
C GLY A 75 2.67 26.27 6.89
N SER A 76 3.12 25.10 7.36
CA SER A 76 3.98 24.94 8.53
C SER A 76 5.43 24.68 8.14
N ASP A 77 6.38 25.25 8.87
CA ASP A 77 7.81 24.91 8.76
C ASP A 77 8.09 23.47 9.22
N ASN A 78 7.17 22.86 9.98
CA ASN A 78 7.28 21.50 10.50
C ASN A 78 6.03 20.65 10.21
N TYR A 79 5.78 20.36 8.95
CA TYR A 79 4.64 19.54 8.52
C TYR A 79 4.66 18.13 9.12
N VAL A 80 5.84 17.60 9.44
CA VAL A 80 5.98 16.28 10.05
C VAL A 80 5.31 16.24 11.43
N ASP A 81 5.48 17.26 12.25
CA ASP A 81 4.85 17.31 13.58
C ASP A 81 3.34 17.51 13.49
N VAL A 82 2.87 18.29 12.52
CA VAL A 82 1.44 18.48 12.26
C VAL A 82 0.78 17.15 11.87
N LEU A 83 1.41 16.36 11.00
CA LEU A 83 0.86 15.13 10.46
C LEU A 83 1.34 13.86 11.18
N ARG A 84 2.20 13.95 12.20
CA ARG A 84 2.65 12.79 12.99
C ARG A 84 1.51 11.90 13.51
N PRO A 85 0.35 12.44 13.97
CA PRO A 85 -0.80 11.62 14.37
C PRO A 85 -1.51 10.93 13.20
N TYR A 86 -1.17 11.27 11.95
CA TYR A 86 -1.81 10.85 10.71
C TYR A 86 -0.79 10.27 9.72
N PRO A 87 -0.16 9.13 10.02
CA PRO A 87 0.98 8.62 9.25
C PRO A 87 0.64 8.28 7.79
N ALA A 88 -0.57 7.82 7.48
CA ALA A 88 -0.97 7.58 6.10
C ALA A 88 -1.09 8.89 5.30
N LEU A 89 -1.54 9.98 5.93
CA LEU A 89 -1.63 11.29 5.30
C LEU A 89 -0.25 11.94 5.15
N LEU A 90 0.62 11.78 6.16
CA LEU A 90 2.02 12.21 6.09
C LEU A 90 2.74 11.54 4.91
N PHE A 91 2.60 10.22 4.77
CA PHE A 91 3.16 9.48 3.65
C PHE A 91 2.63 9.99 2.30
N ALA A 92 1.33 10.28 2.19
CA ALA A 92 0.74 10.83 0.98
C ALA A 92 1.32 12.21 0.62
N LEU A 93 1.46 13.10 1.61
CA LEU A 93 2.04 14.42 1.41
C LEU A 93 3.50 14.32 0.97
N GLU A 94 4.32 13.54 1.68
CA GLU A 94 5.74 13.35 1.33
C GLU A 94 5.90 12.74 -0.06
N SER A 95 5.08 11.73 -0.41
CA SER A 95 5.10 11.11 -1.72
C SER A 95 4.78 12.13 -2.82
N ALA A 96 3.76 12.96 -2.64
CA ALA A 96 3.39 14.00 -3.61
C ALA A 96 4.50 15.09 -3.73
N MET A 97 5.15 15.47 -2.62
CA MET A 97 6.28 16.41 -2.63
C MET A 97 7.50 15.84 -3.35
N TYR A 98 7.77 14.56 -3.19
CA TYR A 98 8.83 13.88 -3.94
C TYR A 98 8.51 13.80 -5.42
N ASP A 99 7.30 13.42 -5.77
CA ASP A 99 6.86 13.23 -7.15
C ASP A 99 6.91 14.56 -7.94
N ILE A 100 6.48 15.67 -7.34
CA ILE A 100 6.54 17.01 -7.97
C ILE A 100 7.98 17.55 -8.10
N SER A 101 8.88 17.14 -7.20
CA SER A 101 10.24 17.66 -7.11
C SER A 101 11.25 16.89 -7.96
N HIS A 102 10.96 15.66 -8.30
CA HIS A 102 11.89 14.72 -8.94
C HIS A 102 11.31 14.21 -10.25
N SER A 103 12.19 13.93 -11.23
CA SER A 103 11.85 13.12 -12.40
C SER A 103 11.35 11.74 -11.91
N PRO A 104 10.61 10.95 -12.72
CA PRO A 104 9.98 9.69 -12.31
C PRO A 104 10.91 8.64 -11.67
N THR A 105 12.20 8.93 -11.62
CA THR A 105 13.21 8.05 -11.02
C THR A 105 13.68 8.61 -9.68
N LEU A 106 13.21 8.06 -8.57
CA LEU A 106 13.61 8.45 -7.22
C LEU A 106 15.09 8.13 -6.95
N TYR A 107 15.55 6.97 -7.42
CA TYR A 107 16.92 6.50 -7.28
C TYR A 107 17.42 5.99 -8.63
N ASP A 108 18.57 6.49 -9.08
CA ASP A 108 19.22 6.04 -10.31
C ASP A 108 19.95 4.71 -10.04
N THR A 109 19.22 3.61 -10.17
CA THR A 109 19.73 2.24 -9.99
C THR A 109 19.51 1.42 -11.26
N PRO A 110 20.27 0.33 -11.48
CA PRO A 110 20.00 -0.58 -12.60
C PRO A 110 18.57 -1.12 -12.62
N PHE A 111 17.96 -1.34 -11.45
CA PHE A 111 16.57 -1.76 -11.34
C PHE A 111 15.61 -0.66 -11.83
N ALA A 112 15.80 0.59 -11.38
CA ALA A 112 14.95 1.71 -11.80
C ALA A 112 15.05 1.98 -13.31
N ARG A 113 16.21 1.71 -13.92
CA ARG A 113 16.41 1.81 -15.39
C ARG A 113 15.93 0.59 -16.17
N GLY A 114 15.41 -0.45 -15.49
CA GLY A 114 14.97 -1.69 -16.13
C GLY A 114 16.11 -2.61 -16.64
N GLU A 115 17.34 -2.37 -16.18
CA GLU A 115 18.54 -3.12 -16.58
C GLU A 115 18.78 -4.36 -15.70
N ALA A 116 18.18 -4.42 -14.52
CA ALA A 116 18.30 -5.52 -13.59
C ALA A 116 16.97 -5.84 -12.92
N GLY A 117 16.75 -7.12 -12.59
CA GLY A 117 15.61 -7.57 -11.78
C GLY A 117 15.95 -7.64 -10.29
N ILE A 118 14.93 -7.62 -9.46
CA ILE A 118 15.03 -7.92 -8.02
C ILE A 118 14.41 -9.30 -7.77
N PRO A 119 15.14 -10.26 -7.18
CA PRO A 119 14.57 -11.56 -6.80
C PRO A 119 13.40 -11.37 -5.81
N THR A 120 12.25 -11.96 -6.10
CA THR A 120 11.07 -11.92 -5.24
C THR A 120 10.60 -13.31 -4.87
N ASN A 121 9.80 -13.40 -3.80
CA ASN A 121 9.08 -14.62 -3.44
C ASN A 121 7.77 -14.75 -4.19
N GLY A 122 7.31 -15.99 -4.41
CA GLY A 122 5.94 -16.30 -4.77
C GLY A 122 5.04 -16.21 -3.53
N LEU A 123 4.09 -15.29 -3.50
CA LEU A 123 3.16 -15.16 -2.40
C LEU A 123 2.00 -16.14 -2.54
N VAL A 124 1.76 -16.93 -1.49
CA VAL A 124 0.55 -17.74 -1.28
C VAL A 124 -0.33 -17.03 -0.27
N TRP A 125 -1.49 -16.59 -0.72
CA TRP A 125 -2.44 -15.84 0.09
C TRP A 125 -3.30 -16.78 0.94
N MET A 126 -3.76 -16.30 2.10
CA MET A 126 -4.66 -17.01 2.99
C MET A 126 -5.94 -17.43 2.29
N SER A 127 -6.26 -18.73 2.36
CA SER A 127 -7.43 -19.32 1.75
C SER A 127 -7.71 -20.68 2.40
N SER A 128 -8.55 -21.54 1.82
CA SER A 128 -8.66 -22.95 2.23
C SER A 128 -7.36 -23.71 1.94
N TYR A 129 -7.15 -24.84 2.62
CA TYR A 129 -5.98 -25.70 2.43
C TYR A 129 -5.75 -26.04 0.95
N ASP A 130 -6.81 -26.49 0.25
CA ASP A 130 -6.71 -26.91 -1.16
C ASP A 130 -6.37 -25.76 -2.11
N GLU A 131 -6.94 -24.59 -1.86
CA GLU A 131 -6.63 -23.38 -2.63
C GLU A 131 -5.20 -22.91 -2.39
N MET A 132 -4.73 -22.95 -1.13
CA MET A 132 -3.33 -22.60 -0.80
C MET A 132 -2.35 -23.58 -1.45
N LEU A 133 -2.66 -24.89 -1.43
CA LEU A 133 -1.86 -25.90 -2.10
C LEU A 133 -1.82 -25.68 -3.62
N THR A 134 -2.93 -25.28 -4.21
CA THR A 134 -3.01 -24.93 -5.64
C THR A 134 -2.15 -23.73 -5.96
N GLN A 135 -2.23 -22.66 -5.15
CA GLN A 135 -1.38 -21.48 -5.29
C GLN A 135 0.11 -21.82 -5.18
N VAL A 136 0.51 -22.71 -4.23
CA VAL A 136 1.89 -23.19 -4.12
C VAL A 136 2.36 -23.84 -5.42
N LYS A 137 1.58 -24.78 -5.96
CA LYS A 137 1.90 -25.48 -7.21
C LYS A 137 2.06 -24.51 -8.39
N GLU A 138 1.18 -23.51 -8.48
CA GLU A 138 1.27 -22.46 -9.50
C GLU A 138 2.55 -21.63 -9.38
N LYS A 139 2.93 -21.22 -8.14
CA LYS A 139 4.15 -20.44 -7.91
C LYS A 139 5.42 -21.24 -8.22
N LEU A 140 5.46 -22.51 -7.82
CA LEU A 140 6.58 -23.41 -8.17
C LEU A 140 6.69 -23.61 -9.69
N LYS A 141 5.56 -23.84 -10.38
CA LYS A 141 5.52 -23.94 -11.85
C LYS A 141 5.98 -22.65 -12.53
N ALA A 142 5.70 -21.50 -11.94
CA ALA A 142 6.14 -20.19 -12.43
C ALA A 142 7.64 -19.91 -12.16
N GLY A 143 8.37 -20.82 -11.50
CA GLY A 143 9.81 -20.72 -11.28
C GLY A 143 10.23 -19.97 -10.02
N PHE A 144 9.31 -19.65 -9.11
CA PHE A 144 9.68 -19.03 -7.83
C PHE A 144 10.49 -20.02 -6.99
N ARG A 145 11.66 -19.59 -6.50
CA ARG A 145 12.55 -20.36 -5.64
C ARG A 145 12.29 -20.17 -4.14
N CYS A 146 11.53 -19.13 -3.81
CA CYS A 146 11.11 -18.84 -2.44
C CYS A 146 9.60 -18.65 -2.43
N ILE A 147 8.93 -19.37 -1.54
CA ILE A 147 7.47 -19.24 -1.33
C ILE A 147 7.25 -18.54 0.00
N LYS A 148 6.51 -17.44 -0.02
CA LYS A 148 6.01 -16.77 1.19
C LYS A 148 4.58 -17.23 1.45
N LEU A 149 4.42 -18.04 2.49
CA LEU A 149 3.12 -18.53 2.94
C LEU A 149 2.57 -17.59 4.01
N LYS A 150 1.35 -17.07 3.83
CA LYS A 150 0.61 -16.40 4.91
C LYS A 150 -0.15 -17.44 5.70
N ILE A 151 0.04 -17.47 7.02
CA ILE A 151 -0.57 -18.40 7.97
C ILE A 151 -1.56 -17.68 8.90
N GLY A 152 -2.40 -18.45 9.63
CA GLY A 152 -3.36 -17.95 10.60
C GLY A 152 -4.80 -17.85 10.08
N ALA A 153 -5.14 -18.54 8.96
CA ALA A 153 -6.48 -18.55 8.38
C ALA A 153 -7.16 -19.91 8.33
N ILE A 154 -6.42 -20.97 8.58
CA ILE A 154 -6.89 -22.36 8.68
C ILE A 154 -6.40 -22.99 9.99
N GLU A 155 -6.88 -24.19 10.30
CA GLU A 155 -6.47 -24.91 11.51
C GLU A 155 -4.97 -25.21 11.52
N TRP A 156 -4.36 -25.16 12.69
CA TRP A 156 -2.91 -25.30 12.88
C TRP A 156 -2.35 -26.59 12.26
N GLU A 157 -3.05 -27.69 12.42
CA GLU A 157 -2.66 -29.00 11.88
C GLU A 157 -2.63 -28.99 10.34
N GLU A 158 -3.54 -28.28 9.71
CA GLU A 158 -3.58 -28.08 8.26
C GLU A 158 -2.42 -27.20 7.78
N GLU A 159 -2.08 -26.14 8.54
CA GLU A 159 -0.92 -25.30 8.22
C GLU A 159 0.39 -26.08 8.28
N ILE A 160 0.58 -26.90 9.33
CA ILE A 160 1.76 -27.77 9.45
C ILE A 160 1.82 -28.78 8.32
N ARG A 161 0.69 -29.39 7.95
CA ARG A 161 0.61 -30.31 6.82
C ARG A 161 0.98 -29.62 5.49
N LEU A 162 0.50 -28.40 5.27
CA LEU A 162 0.82 -27.61 4.07
C LEU A 162 2.32 -27.28 4.01
N ILE A 163 2.90 -26.82 5.11
CA ILE A 163 4.34 -26.52 5.21
C ILE A 163 5.18 -27.78 4.94
N SER A 164 4.79 -28.90 5.53
CA SER A 164 5.48 -30.19 5.33
C SER A 164 5.42 -30.64 3.88
N HIS A 165 4.27 -30.48 3.21
CA HIS A 165 4.11 -30.79 1.79
C HIS A 165 4.97 -29.91 0.88
N ILE A 166 5.17 -28.64 1.23
CA ILE A 166 6.02 -27.71 0.44
C ILE A 166 7.50 -28.06 0.60
N ARG A 167 7.89 -28.65 1.73
CA ARG A 167 9.29 -28.99 2.06
C ARG A 167 9.73 -30.35 1.53
N SER A 168 8.79 -31.24 1.21
CA SER A 168 9.05 -32.57 0.60
C SER A 168 9.32 -32.46 -0.91
#